data_7896f7db9d888fca26275b146bccbb7d
#
_entry.id   7896f7db9d888fca26275b146bccbb7d
#
_cell.length_a   1.000
_cell.length_b   1.000
_cell.length_c   1.000
_cell.angle_alpha   90.00
_cell.angle_beta   90.00
_cell.angle_gamma   90.00
#
_symmetry.space_group_name_H-M   'P 1'
#
loop_
_entity.id
_entity.type
_entity.pdbx_description
1 polymer ?
#
loop_
_entity_poly.entity_id
_entity_poly.type
_entity_poly.pdbx_seq_one_letter_code
_entity_poly.pdbx_strand_id
1 'polypeptide(L)'
;KKKKNQTLLTTKYQRCCAFQTSLLMKVAIITDQHFGARKNSKLFHDYFLKFYNDIFFPYLEEHGITTVVDMGDTFDNRTGINFGSLSWAKDNYFDRLAEMGITIHTIVGNHTAFYKNTNEVNAVDLLLREYDNVRIYSSPEEIMLGNLKVLIIPWINEENSKNTFQSVENTDSKCAMGHLELRGFRAHRG
;
A
#
# COMPACT_ATOMS: atom_id res chain seq x y z
N LYS A 1 -21.44 58.52 -29.97
CA LYS A 1 -22.20 57.27 -29.96
C LYS A 1 -21.37 56.16 -30.61
N LYS A 2 -20.29 55.65 -29.99
CA LYS A 2 -19.57 54.44 -30.38
C LYS A 2 -18.59 54.08 -29.26
N LYS A 3 -19.06 53.69 -28.08
CA LYS A 3 -18.27 53.07 -27.00
C LYS A 3 -19.18 52.36 -26.01
N LYS A 4 -19.97 51.41 -26.44
CA LYS A 4 -20.80 50.58 -25.51
C LYS A 4 -20.97 49.11 -25.93
N ASN A 5 -20.22 48.57 -26.90
CA ASN A 5 -20.42 47.21 -27.38
C ASN A 5 -19.18 46.29 -27.29
N GLN A 6 -18.13 46.68 -26.57
CA GLN A 6 -16.95 45.80 -26.45
C GLN A 6 -16.80 45.10 -25.11
N THR A 7 -17.67 45.38 -24.13
CA THR A 7 -17.52 44.80 -22.75
C THR A 7 -18.42 43.61 -22.49
N LEU A 8 -19.21 43.15 -23.44
CA LEU A 8 -20.17 42.03 -23.28
C LEU A 8 -19.75 40.73 -24.00
N LEU A 9 -18.63 40.74 -24.72
CA LEU A 9 -18.14 39.53 -25.42
C LEU A 9 -16.99 38.80 -24.69
N THR A 10 -16.36 39.41 -23.66
CA THR A 10 -15.27 38.80 -22.90
C THR A 10 -15.74 37.93 -21.73
N THR A 11 -17.01 38.06 -21.31
CA THR A 11 -17.52 37.32 -20.13
C THR A 11 -18.15 35.96 -20.51
N LYS A 12 -18.28 35.63 -21.78
CA LYS A 12 -18.92 34.39 -22.24
C LYS A 12 -17.93 33.29 -22.62
N TYR A 13 -16.63 33.58 -22.72
CA TYR A 13 -15.59 32.61 -23.08
C TYR A 13 -14.72 32.17 -21.90
N GLN A 14 -14.94 32.71 -20.70
CA GLN A 14 -14.22 32.29 -19.48
C GLN A 14 -14.90 31.17 -18.67
N ARG A 15 -16.01 30.60 -19.20
CA ARG A 15 -16.74 29.50 -18.52
C ARG A 15 -16.62 28.12 -19.16
N CYS A 16 -15.73 27.93 -20.09
CA CYS A 16 -15.56 26.62 -20.74
C CYS A 16 -14.10 26.21 -20.85
N CYS A 17 -13.39 26.10 -19.77
CA CYS A 17 -12.19 25.29 -19.63
C CYS A 17 -11.76 25.18 -18.16
N ALA A 18 -12.70 24.98 -17.24
CA ALA A 18 -12.39 24.16 -16.09
C ALA A 18 -12.40 22.72 -16.62
N PHE A 19 -11.38 22.36 -17.42
CA PHE A 19 -10.95 20.99 -17.47
C PHE A 19 -10.60 20.66 -16.03
N GLN A 20 -11.52 20.03 -15.36
CA GLN A 20 -11.26 19.24 -14.19
C GLN A 20 -10.28 18.18 -14.68
N THR A 21 -8.99 18.52 -14.70
CA THR A 21 -7.94 17.52 -14.67
C THR A 21 -8.25 16.78 -13.37
N SER A 22 -8.94 15.66 -13.49
CA SER A 22 -8.97 14.68 -12.43
C SER A 22 -7.49 14.40 -12.18
N LEU A 23 -6.94 14.96 -11.12
CA LEU A 23 -5.58 14.64 -10.71
C LEU A 23 -5.60 13.14 -10.56
N LEU A 24 -4.95 12.43 -11.49
CA LEU A 24 -4.79 10.99 -11.41
C LEU A 24 -4.07 10.74 -10.08
N MET A 25 -4.75 10.08 -9.16
CA MET A 25 -4.16 9.70 -7.90
C MET A 25 -2.96 8.80 -8.20
N LYS A 26 -1.78 9.18 -7.71
CA LYS A 26 -0.60 8.34 -7.75
C LYS A 26 -0.55 7.54 -6.46
N VAL A 27 -0.24 6.26 -6.57
CA VAL A 27 -0.08 5.33 -5.45
C VAL A 27 1.30 4.70 -5.57
N ALA A 28 2.07 4.67 -4.49
CA ALA A 28 3.30 3.90 -4.44
C ALA A 28 2.98 2.47 -4.00
N ILE A 29 3.64 1.50 -4.63
CA ILE A 29 3.52 0.09 -4.27
C ILE A 29 4.88 -0.38 -3.77
N ILE A 30 4.90 -1.02 -2.60
CA ILE A 30 6.07 -1.66 -2.02
C ILE A 30 5.67 -3.07 -1.59
N THR A 31 6.62 -3.99 -1.52
CA THR A 31 6.36 -5.39 -1.17
C THR A 31 7.57 -6.02 -0.52
N ASP A 32 7.35 -7.09 0.24
CA ASP A 32 8.41 -7.99 0.73
C ASP A 32 9.53 -7.27 1.47
N GLN A 33 9.18 -6.35 2.35
CA GLN A 33 10.16 -5.58 3.12
C GLN A 33 10.90 -6.45 4.14
N HIS A 34 10.24 -7.50 4.66
CA HIS A 34 10.82 -8.49 5.57
C HIS A 34 11.65 -7.86 6.70
N PHE A 35 11.07 -6.89 7.43
CA PHE A 35 11.76 -6.31 8.59
C PHE A 35 12.16 -7.41 9.57
N GLY A 36 13.45 -7.43 9.92
CA GLY A 36 14.05 -8.50 10.70
C GLY A 36 14.74 -9.60 9.90
N ALA A 37 14.76 -9.52 8.58
CA ALA A 37 15.41 -10.48 7.68
C ALA A 37 16.89 -10.70 8.01
N ARG A 38 17.39 -11.87 7.58
CA ARG A 38 18.80 -12.27 7.78
C ARG A 38 19.27 -12.17 9.22
N LYS A 39 18.43 -12.67 10.17
CA LYS A 39 18.71 -12.66 11.61
C LYS A 39 18.88 -11.22 12.17
N ASN A 40 18.01 -10.31 11.73
CA ASN A 40 18.02 -8.90 12.12
C ASN A 40 19.32 -8.17 11.69
N SER A 41 19.80 -8.44 10.50
CA SER A 41 21.05 -7.94 10.00
C SER A 41 21.06 -6.41 9.92
N LYS A 42 21.99 -5.78 10.65
CA LYS A 42 22.21 -4.33 10.58
C LYS A 42 22.53 -3.86 9.15
N LEU A 43 23.25 -4.65 8.38
CA LEU A 43 23.59 -4.33 6.99
C LEU A 43 22.33 -4.18 6.13
N PHE A 44 21.31 -5.05 6.34
CA PHE A 44 20.02 -4.92 5.66
C PHE A 44 19.27 -3.66 6.10
N HIS A 45 19.25 -3.35 7.40
CA HIS A 45 18.68 -2.11 7.90
C HIS A 45 19.34 -0.87 7.27
N ASP A 46 20.68 -0.84 7.17
CA ASP A 46 21.41 0.27 6.57
C ASP A 46 21.08 0.41 5.06
N TYR A 47 20.88 -0.70 4.33
CA TYR A 47 20.43 -0.69 2.94
C TYR A 47 19.01 -0.13 2.79
N PHE A 48 18.06 -0.58 3.62
CA PHE A 48 16.72 -0.06 3.61
C PHE A 48 16.68 1.42 3.97
N LEU A 49 17.43 1.82 5.00
CA LEU A 49 17.52 3.23 5.40
C LEU A 49 18.00 4.13 4.26
N LYS A 50 19.03 3.67 3.54
CA LYS A 50 19.52 4.38 2.37
C LYS A 50 18.46 4.48 1.28
N PHE A 51 17.78 3.38 0.96
CA PHE A 51 16.70 3.37 -0.03
C PHE A 51 15.56 4.32 0.37
N TYR A 52 15.13 4.29 1.63
CA TYR A 52 14.05 5.16 2.10
C TYR A 52 14.44 6.63 2.03
N ASN A 53 15.61 6.99 2.52
CA ASN A 53 16.03 8.39 2.59
C ASN A 53 16.47 8.97 1.22
N ASP A 54 17.12 8.19 0.39
CA ASP A 54 17.69 8.67 -0.87
C ASP A 54 16.71 8.58 -2.04
N ILE A 55 15.72 7.67 -1.96
CA ILE A 55 14.85 7.37 -3.10
C ILE A 55 13.36 7.45 -2.70
N PHE A 56 12.92 6.63 -1.74
CA PHE A 56 11.50 6.38 -1.52
C PHE A 56 10.78 7.62 -0.99
N PHE A 57 11.18 8.19 0.14
CA PHE A 57 10.54 9.37 0.71
C PHE A 57 10.65 10.60 -0.20
N PRO A 58 11.84 10.95 -0.75
CA PRO A 58 11.92 12.04 -1.71
C PRO A 58 11.01 11.88 -2.92
N TYR A 59 10.87 10.65 -3.43
CA TYR A 59 9.98 10.39 -4.56
C TYR A 59 8.50 10.58 -4.20
N LEU A 60 8.09 10.17 -2.99
CA LEU A 60 6.72 10.40 -2.52
C LEU A 60 6.42 11.89 -2.43
N GLU A 61 7.33 12.68 -1.86
CA GLU A 61 7.20 14.13 -1.70
C GLU A 61 7.17 14.84 -3.07
N GLU A 62 8.15 14.58 -3.93
CA GLU A 62 8.26 15.20 -5.26
C GLU A 62 7.01 14.98 -6.12
N HIS A 63 6.40 13.80 -5.98
CA HIS A 63 5.25 13.43 -6.80
C HIS A 63 3.90 13.63 -6.10
N GLY A 64 3.89 14.15 -4.88
CA GLY A 64 2.67 14.36 -4.08
C GLY A 64 1.90 13.07 -3.81
N ILE A 65 2.62 11.95 -3.57
CA ILE A 65 2.01 10.66 -3.30
C ILE A 65 1.64 10.60 -1.82
N THR A 66 0.36 10.41 -1.54
CA THR A 66 -0.20 10.34 -0.17
C THR A 66 -0.70 8.95 0.21
N THR A 67 -0.49 7.97 -0.66
CA THR A 67 -0.97 6.61 -0.45
C THR A 67 0.09 5.60 -0.86
N VAL A 68 0.40 4.68 0.03
CA VAL A 68 1.28 3.53 -0.18
C VAL A 68 0.48 2.26 -0.04
N VAL A 69 0.68 1.30 -0.94
CA VAL A 69 0.16 -0.07 -0.80
C VAL A 69 1.35 -0.99 -0.54
N ASP A 70 1.40 -1.57 0.66
CA ASP A 70 2.33 -2.62 1.05
C ASP A 70 1.68 -3.97 0.73
N MET A 71 2.26 -4.66 -0.25
CA MET A 71 1.70 -5.88 -0.83
C MET A 71 1.92 -7.13 0.04
N GLY A 72 2.40 -6.95 1.27
CA GLY A 72 2.56 -8.03 2.25
C GLY A 72 4.01 -8.40 2.52
N ASP A 73 4.17 -9.33 3.44
CA ASP A 73 5.46 -9.77 3.99
C ASP A 73 6.31 -8.61 4.53
N THR A 74 5.62 -7.69 5.21
CA THR A 74 6.22 -6.53 5.87
C THR A 74 7.24 -6.95 6.94
N PHE A 75 6.95 -8.02 7.69
CA PHE A 75 7.86 -8.62 8.68
C PHE A 75 8.31 -10.01 8.23
N ASP A 76 9.56 -10.38 8.55
CA ASP A 76 10.22 -11.59 8.03
C ASP A 76 9.73 -12.89 8.70
N ASN A 77 9.31 -12.84 9.97
CA ASN A 77 9.01 -14.04 10.74
C ASN A 77 7.60 -14.00 11.34
N ARG A 78 6.82 -15.03 11.06
CA ARG A 78 5.45 -15.19 11.54
C ARG A 78 5.32 -15.38 13.05
N THR A 79 6.35 -15.86 13.73
CA THR A 79 6.28 -16.24 15.17
C THR A 79 6.88 -15.22 16.12
N GLY A 80 7.52 -14.17 15.61
CA GLY A 80 8.11 -13.13 16.44
C GLY A 80 8.99 -12.16 15.70
N ILE A 81 9.27 -11.04 16.31
CA ILE A 81 10.18 -10.02 15.81
C ILE A 81 11.16 -9.61 16.90
N ASN A 82 12.40 -9.36 16.51
CA ASN A 82 13.38 -8.75 17.41
C ASN A 82 12.98 -7.30 17.70
N PHE A 83 12.99 -6.90 18.98
CA PHE A 83 12.57 -5.54 19.37
C PHE A 83 13.40 -4.44 18.75
N GLY A 84 14.70 -4.66 18.54
CA GLY A 84 15.55 -3.70 17.85
C GLY A 84 15.15 -3.51 16.38
N SER A 85 14.76 -4.60 15.69
CA SER A 85 14.24 -4.51 14.31
C SER A 85 12.86 -3.87 14.26
N LEU A 86 12.01 -4.13 15.25
CA LEU A 86 10.71 -3.49 15.34
C LEU A 86 10.85 -1.98 15.57
N SER A 87 11.65 -1.56 16.57
CA SER A 87 11.92 -0.14 16.82
C SER A 87 12.49 0.53 15.58
N TRP A 88 13.49 -0.10 14.96
CA TRP A 88 14.09 0.43 13.74
C TRP A 88 13.04 0.63 12.61
N ALA A 89 12.15 -0.35 12.39
CA ALA A 89 11.10 -0.27 11.37
C ALA A 89 10.10 0.86 11.67
N LYS A 90 9.70 1.00 12.94
CA LYS A 90 8.84 2.10 13.39
C LYS A 90 9.51 3.45 13.14
N ASP A 91 10.68 3.68 13.71
CA ASP A 91 11.40 4.96 13.64
C ASP A 91 11.75 5.39 12.21
N ASN A 92 12.09 4.45 11.34
CA ASN A 92 12.63 4.75 10.01
C ASN A 92 11.66 4.57 8.85
N TYR A 93 10.49 3.96 9.08
CA TYR A 93 9.50 3.75 8.03
C TYR A 93 8.09 4.19 8.45
N PHE A 94 7.50 3.59 9.48
CA PHE A 94 6.09 3.86 9.81
C PHE A 94 5.87 5.26 10.39
N ASP A 95 6.69 5.70 11.34
CA ASP A 95 6.61 7.04 11.93
C ASP A 95 6.84 8.11 10.88
N ARG A 96 7.82 7.90 9.99
CA ARG A 96 8.10 8.82 8.87
C ARG A 96 6.91 8.96 7.92
N LEU A 97 6.26 7.87 7.55
CA LEU A 97 5.06 7.91 6.71
C LEU A 97 3.88 8.56 7.43
N ALA A 98 3.74 8.34 8.75
CA ALA A 98 2.74 9.01 9.56
C ALA A 98 2.98 10.52 9.64
N GLU A 99 4.22 10.95 9.89
CA GLU A 99 4.63 12.37 9.89
C GLU A 99 4.38 13.06 8.53
N MET A 100 4.59 12.32 7.43
CA MET A 100 4.29 12.80 6.07
C MET A 100 2.79 12.81 5.74
N GLY A 101 1.92 12.32 6.62
CA GLY A 101 0.48 12.21 6.38
C GLY A 101 0.10 11.18 5.32
N ILE A 102 0.92 10.16 5.13
CA ILE A 102 0.73 9.12 4.11
C ILE A 102 -0.10 7.98 4.67
N THR A 103 -1.17 7.61 3.98
CA THR A 103 -1.96 6.42 4.29
C THR A 103 -1.28 5.17 3.74
N ILE A 104 -1.18 4.14 4.56
CA ILE A 104 -0.60 2.84 4.20
C ILE A 104 -1.72 1.80 4.16
N HIS A 105 -1.87 1.12 3.03
CA HIS A 105 -2.71 -0.07 2.89
C HIS A 105 -1.81 -1.29 2.93
N THR A 106 -1.88 -2.09 4.00
CA THR A 106 -0.99 -3.24 4.22
C THR A 106 -1.75 -4.54 4.09
N ILE A 107 -1.25 -5.43 3.25
CA ILE A 107 -1.84 -6.75 3.00
C ILE A 107 -1.13 -7.78 3.89
N VAL A 108 -1.89 -8.65 4.55
CA VAL A 108 -1.32 -9.76 5.32
C VAL A 108 -0.72 -10.80 4.36
N GLY A 109 0.59 -11.02 4.45
CA GLY A 109 1.34 -12.01 3.71
C GLY A 109 1.59 -13.30 4.50
N ASN A 110 2.19 -14.29 3.87
CA ASN A 110 2.42 -15.60 4.48
C ASN A 110 3.49 -15.59 5.58
N HIS A 111 4.44 -14.65 5.57
CA HIS A 111 5.41 -14.46 6.64
C HIS A 111 4.86 -13.65 7.82
N THR A 112 3.75 -12.97 7.66
CA THR A 112 3.13 -12.15 8.71
C THR A 112 1.96 -12.84 9.41
N ALA A 113 1.35 -13.86 8.81
CA ALA A 113 0.30 -14.68 9.43
C ALA A 113 0.92 -15.70 10.40
N PHE A 114 0.51 -15.70 11.66
CA PHE A 114 1.06 -16.59 12.69
C PHE A 114 0.78 -18.07 12.39
N TYR A 115 -0.47 -18.40 12.10
CA TYR A 115 -0.87 -19.76 11.71
C TYR A 115 -0.81 -19.93 10.18
N LYS A 116 -0.57 -21.18 9.74
CA LYS A 116 -0.51 -21.47 8.31
C LYS A 116 -1.87 -21.62 7.61
N ASN A 117 -2.94 -21.67 8.38
CA ASN A 117 -4.30 -21.93 7.90
C ASN A 117 -5.27 -20.75 8.10
N THR A 118 -4.85 -19.67 8.73
CA THR A 118 -5.69 -18.50 9.00
C THR A 118 -4.85 -17.21 9.05
N ASN A 119 -5.46 -16.07 8.71
CA ASN A 119 -4.88 -14.73 8.85
C ASN A 119 -5.37 -14.00 10.13
N GLU A 120 -6.13 -14.67 11.00
CA GLU A 120 -6.76 -14.05 12.17
C GLU A 120 -5.72 -13.43 13.12
N VAL A 121 -4.64 -14.16 13.39
CA VAL A 121 -3.52 -13.65 14.19
C VAL A 121 -2.37 -13.34 13.25
N ASN A 122 -2.02 -12.08 13.12
CA ASN A 122 -0.95 -11.65 12.22
C ASN A 122 -0.12 -10.52 12.83
N ALA A 123 1.15 -10.47 12.44
CA ALA A 123 2.13 -9.53 12.97
C ALA A 123 1.76 -8.07 12.62
N VAL A 124 1.17 -7.83 11.44
CA VAL A 124 0.84 -6.47 10.97
C VAL A 124 -0.20 -5.84 11.89
N ASP A 125 -1.30 -6.57 12.18
CA ASP A 125 -2.34 -6.09 13.07
C ASP A 125 -1.82 -5.90 14.51
N LEU A 126 -1.06 -6.87 15.02
CA LEU A 126 -0.55 -6.80 16.38
C LEU A 126 0.45 -5.67 16.62
N LEU A 127 1.27 -5.33 15.61
CA LEU A 127 2.39 -4.40 15.75
C LEU A 127 2.12 -3.00 15.22
N LEU A 128 1.10 -2.83 14.35
CA LEU A 128 0.82 -1.57 13.66
C LEU A 128 -0.56 -0.99 13.93
N ARG A 129 -1.39 -1.65 14.75
CA ARG A 129 -2.75 -1.15 15.06
C ARG A 129 -2.80 0.22 15.76
N GLU A 130 -1.70 0.66 16.32
CA GLU A 130 -1.56 1.99 16.95
C GLU A 130 -1.46 3.14 15.94
N TYR A 131 -1.18 2.83 14.66
CA TYR A 131 -1.04 3.81 13.60
C TYR A 131 -2.39 4.11 12.93
N ASP A 132 -2.92 5.31 13.14
CA ASP A 132 -4.20 5.74 12.53
C ASP A 132 -4.15 5.82 10.99
N ASN A 133 -2.95 5.96 10.42
CA ASN A 133 -2.71 6.03 8.98
C ASN A 133 -2.48 4.64 8.34
N VAL A 134 -2.50 3.54 9.10
CA VAL A 134 -2.33 2.17 8.59
C VAL A 134 -3.69 1.47 8.48
N ARG A 135 -3.98 0.92 7.30
CA ARG A 135 -5.14 0.07 7.02
C ARG A 135 -4.66 -1.34 6.74
N ILE A 136 -5.15 -2.32 7.49
CA ILE A 136 -4.67 -3.69 7.45
C ILE A 136 -5.74 -4.60 6.85
N TYR A 137 -5.36 -5.41 5.87
CA TYR A 137 -6.24 -6.32 5.15
C TYR A 137 -5.87 -7.77 5.45
N SER A 138 -6.65 -8.44 6.28
CA SER A 138 -6.54 -9.87 6.62
C SER A 138 -7.56 -10.75 5.90
N SER A 139 -8.56 -10.12 5.26
CA SER A 139 -9.58 -10.75 4.41
C SER A 139 -9.72 -9.98 3.10
N PRO A 140 -10.31 -10.59 2.03
CA PRO A 140 -10.56 -9.89 0.77
C PRO A 140 -11.49 -8.68 0.98
N GLU A 141 -11.09 -7.53 0.44
CA GLU A 141 -11.85 -6.28 0.59
C GLU A 141 -11.72 -5.42 -0.67
N GLU A 142 -12.82 -4.79 -1.08
CA GLU A 142 -12.82 -3.80 -2.16
C GLU A 142 -12.57 -2.40 -1.60
N ILE A 143 -11.58 -1.72 -2.13
CA ILE A 143 -11.23 -0.35 -1.76
C ILE A 143 -11.23 0.58 -2.96
N MET A 144 -11.29 1.88 -2.68
CA MET A 144 -11.13 2.92 -3.69
C MET A 144 -9.75 3.55 -3.57
N LEU A 145 -8.95 3.45 -4.61
CA LEU A 145 -7.71 4.21 -4.79
C LEU A 145 -7.98 5.33 -5.81
N GLY A 146 -8.33 6.51 -5.31
CA GLY A 146 -8.90 7.56 -6.15
C GLY A 146 -10.21 7.11 -6.80
N ASN A 147 -10.23 7.06 -8.13
CA ASN A 147 -11.39 6.58 -8.90
C ASN A 147 -11.30 5.10 -9.30
N LEU A 148 -10.22 4.42 -8.91
CA LEU A 148 -10.02 3.01 -9.23
C LEU A 148 -10.52 2.14 -8.09
N LYS A 149 -11.51 1.28 -8.37
CA LYS A 149 -11.94 0.23 -7.46
C LYS A 149 -10.97 -0.94 -7.58
N VAL A 150 -10.43 -1.37 -6.46
CA VAL A 150 -9.40 -2.41 -6.37
C VAL A 150 -9.86 -3.47 -5.37
N LEU A 151 -9.78 -4.72 -5.76
CA LEU A 151 -9.93 -5.85 -4.84
C LEU A 151 -8.58 -6.15 -4.19
N ILE A 152 -8.50 -5.98 -2.88
CA ILE A 152 -7.33 -6.36 -2.08
C ILE A 152 -7.49 -7.82 -1.65
N ILE A 153 -6.43 -8.62 -1.84
CA ILE A 153 -6.45 -10.05 -1.54
C ILE A 153 -5.25 -10.38 -0.64
N PRO A 154 -5.47 -10.69 0.65
CA PRO A 154 -4.40 -11.16 1.54
C PRO A 154 -3.94 -12.55 1.13
N TRP A 155 -2.87 -13.03 1.78
CA TRP A 155 -2.41 -14.40 1.59
C TRP A 155 -3.55 -15.42 1.73
N ILE A 156 -3.70 -16.25 0.69
CA ILE A 156 -4.78 -17.23 0.61
C ILE A 156 -4.35 -18.51 1.34
N ASN A 157 -5.15 -18.91 2.31
CA ASN A 157 -4.96 -20.12 3.11
C ASN A 157 -6.22 -20.99 3.15
N GLU A 158 -6.20 -22.05 3.93
CA GLU A 158 -7.31 -23.00 3.98
C GLU A 158 -8.63 -22.36 4.43
N GLU A 159 -8.59 -21.50 5.44
CA GLU A 159 -9.78 -20.87 6.01
C GLU A 159 -10.43 -19.87 5.03
N ASN A 160 -9.61 -19.00 4.42
CA ASN A 160 -10.13 -17.89 3.62
C ASN A 160 -10.30 -18.19 2.13
N SER A 161 -9.80 -19.34 1.64
CA SER A 161 -9.75 -19.66 0.20
C SER A 161 -11.13 -19.58 -0.46
N LYS A 162 -12.15 -20.15 0.15
CA LYS A 162 -13.51 -20.16 -0.41
C LYS A 162 -14.07 -18.73 -0.53
N ASN A 163 -13.94 -17.94 0.53
CA ASN A 163 -14.40 -16.55 0.55
C ASN A 163 -13.63 -15.71 -0.46
N THR A 164 -12.31 -15.90 -0.55
CA THR A 164 -11.46 -15.19 -1.50
C THR A 164 -11.88 -15.46 -2.95
N PHE A 165 -12.08 -16.72 -3.33
CA PHE A 165 -12.53 -17.04 -4.69
C PHE A 165 -13.93 -16.51 -4.98
N GLN A 166 -14.85 -16.55 -4.03
CA GLN A 166 -16.17 -15.92 -4.18
C GLN A 166 -16.05 -14.40 -4.37
N SER A 167 -15.15 -13.74 -3.65
CA SER A 167 -14.91 -12.30 -3.82
C SER A 167 -14.35 -11.99 -5.22
N VAL A 168 -13.43 -12.81 -5.72
CA VAL A 168 -12.89 -12.65 -7.08
C VAL A 168 -13.96 -12.86 -8.16
N GLU A 169 -14.86 -13.82 -7.98
CA GLU A 169 -15.94 -14.11 -8.93
C GLU A 169 -17.02 -13.02 -8.94
N ASN A 170 -17.31 -12.41 -7.79
CA ASN A 170 -18.42 -11.46 -7.62
C ASN A 170 -17.99 -9.99 -7.75
N THR A 171 -16.70 -9.67 -7.74
CA THR A 171 -16.22 -8.30 -7.82
C THR A 171 -16.47 -7.67 -9.20
N ASP A 172 -16.82 -6.40 -9.20
CA ASP A 172 -16.79 -5.54 -10.39
C ASP A 172 -15.49 -4.72 -10.50
N SER A 173 -14.54 -4.94 -9.57
CA SER A 173 -13.22 -4.31 -9.60
C SER A 173 -12.44 -4.76 -10.85
N LYS A 174 -11.84 -3.79 -11.55
CA LYS A 174 -11.01 -4.07 -12.74
C LYS A 174 -9.55 -4.36 -12.43
N CYS A 175 -9.18 -4.19 -11.17
CA CYS A 175 -7.83 -4.41 -10.66
C CYS A 175 -7.92 -5.21 -9.37
N ALA A 176 -7.02 -6.17 -9.21
CA ALA A 176 -6.80 -6.86 -7.94
C ALA A 176 -5.33 -6.70 -7.53
N MET A 177 -5.10 -6.49 -6.26
CA MET A 177 -3.77 -6.45 -5.64
C MET A 177 -3.73 -7.47 -4.51
N GLY A 178 -2.73 -8.34 -4.49
CA GLY A 178 -2.72 -9.41 -3.49
C GLY A 178 -1.37 -10.04 -3.27
N HIS A 179 -1.21 -10.66 -2.10
CA HIS A 179 -0.06 -11.48 -1.75
C HIS A 179 -0.35 -12.93 -2.12
N LEU A 180 0.03 -13.32 -3.37
CA LEU A 180 -0.47 -14.53 -4.01
C LEU A 180 0.64 -15.52 -4.32
N GLU A 181 0.37 -16.82 -4.08
CA GLU A 181 1.15 -17.94 -4.56
C GLU A 181 0.48 -18.52 -5.82
N LEU A 182 0.96 -18.12 -7.00
CA LEU A 182 0.36 -18.53 -8.27
C LEU A 182 1.03 -19.79 -8.81
N ARG A 183 0.25 -20.86 -9.05
CA ARG A 183 0.75 -22.09 -9.67
C ARG A 183 1.21 -21.84 -11.10
N GLY A 184 2.34 -22.46 -11.48
CA GLY A 184 2.89 -22.36 -12.83
C GLY A 184 3.89 -21.22 -13.03
N PHE A 185 4.02 -20.30 -12.07
CA PHE A 185 5.09 -19.32 -12.05
C PHE A 185 6.30 -19.90 -11.31
N ARG A 186 7.47 -19.83 -11.96
CA ARG A 186 8.73 -20.27 -11.33
C ARG A 186 9.38 -19.06 -10.65
N ALA A 187 9.55 -19.12 -9.33
CA ALA A 187 10.26 -18.10 -8.57
C ALA A 187 11.77 -18.06 -8.90
N HIS A 188 12.33 -19.21 -9.29
CA HIS A 188 13.74 -19.34 -9.65
C HIS A 188 13.90 -20.13 -10.93
N ARG A 189 14.95 -19.83 -11.72
CA ARG A 189 15.45 -20.74 -12.75
C ARG A 189 16.15 -21.89 -12.03
N GLY A 190 15.50 -23.05 -11.98
CA GLY A 190 16.12 -24.28 -11.54
C GLY A 190 17.00 -24.85 -12.64
#